data_42babc441fffca386969891aae0c6eb7
#
_entry.id   42babc441fffca386969891aae0c6eb7
#
_cell.length_a   1.000
_cell.length_b   1.000
_cell.length_c   1.000
_cell.angle_alpha   90.00
_cell.angle_beta   90.00
_cell.angle_gamma   90.00
#
_symmetry.space_group_name_H-M   'P 1'
#
loop_
_entity.id
_entity.type
_entity.pdbx_description
1 polymer ?
#
loop_
_entity_poly.entity_id
_entity_poly.type
_entity_poly.pdbx_seq_one_letter_code
_entity_poly.pdbx_strand_id
1 'polypeptide(L)'
;MLGVEHIIDDVTDVATDDAGIKHVVTKNNDHIRGDIFVDCTGFSARLIEKALDVPMEDASSVLFSDSALVHQIAYSDEHQPIACHTLSTAQEAGWIWDIGLQNRRGTGYVYSSEFQSDDEATQTFMAYLKSINPNEELPSTFRKINYKTGYRKRFWEKNCVAIGLSSGFLEPLEASSLMLIEQSAIQLAEQLPAY
;
A
#
# COMPACT_ATOMS: atom_id res chain seq x y z
N MET A 1 -1.28 12.48 -27.20
CA MET A 1 -1.77 12.64 -25.81
C MET A 1 -3.11 11.93 -25.73
N LEU A 2 -3.35 11.15 -24.68
CA LEU A 2 -4.59 10.37 -24.53
C LEU A 2 -5.79 11.18 -24.04
N GLY A 3 -5.69 12.54 -23.98
CA GLY A 3 -6.77 13.41 -23.53
C GLY A 3 -7.01 13.40 -22.00
N VAL A 4 -6.08 12.83 -21.23
CA VAL A 4 -6.16 12.81 -19.76
C VAL A 4 -5.81 14.18 -19.19
N GLU A 5 -6.68 14.73 -18.35
CA GLU A 5 -6.42 15.93 -17.56
C GLU A 5 -5.80 15.52 -16.21
N HIS A 6 -4.65 16.12 -15.88
CA HIS A 6 -3.98 15.90 -14.59
C HIS A 6 -4.18 17.13 -13.69
N ILE A 7 -4.96 16.96 -12.62
CA ILE A 7 -5.25 18.02 -11.64
C ILE A 7 -4.49 17.71 -10.36
N ILE A 8 -3.57 18.58 -9.98
CA ILE A 8 -2.81 18.48 -8.72
C ILE A 8 -3.54 19.30 -7.67
N ASP A 9 -4.28 18.61 -6.78
CA ASP A 9 -5.06 19.25 -5.73
C ASP A 9 -5.34 18.29 -4.57
N ASP A 10 -5.80 18.85 -3.46
CA ASP A 10 -6.23 18.07 -2.27
C ASP A 10 -7.75 17.91 -2.29
N VAL A 11 -8.24 16.66 -2.23
CA VAL A 11 -9.67 16.39 -2.03
C VAL A 11 -10.04 16.68 -0.58
N THR A 12 -10.90 17.65 -0.36
CA THR A 12 -11.33 18.11 0.97
C THR A 12 -12.65 17.49 1.39
N ASP A 13 -13.57 17.26 0.44
CA ASP A 13 -14.89 16.66 0.70
C ASP A 13 -15.40 15.87 -0.51
N VAL A 14 -16.47 15.09 -0.31
CA VAL A 14 -17.11 14.27 -1.33
C VAL A 14 -18.62 14.43 -1.20
N ALA A 15 -19.27 15.00 -2.20
CA ALA A 15 -20.72 15.14 -2.23
C ALA A 15 -21.36 13.88 -2.84
N THR A 16 -22.35 13.33 -2.16
CA THR A 16 -23.10 12.12 -2.58
C THR A 16 -24.59 12.36 -2.69
N ASP A 17 -25.28 11.46 -3.41
CA ASP A 17 -26.73 11.32 -3.42
C ASP A 17 -27.12 9.84 -3.57
N ASP A 18 -28.38 9.56 -3.87
CA ASP A 18 -28.89 8.20 -4.03
C ASP A 18 -28.21 7.43 -5.18
N ALA A 19 -27.72 8.13 -6.21
CA ALA A 19 -27.02 7.53 -7.34
C ALA A 19 -25.53 7.27 -7.08
N GLY A 20 -24.95 7.91 -6.05
CA GLY A 20 -23.53 7.75 -5.69
C GLY A 20 -22.81 9.07 -5.47
N ILE A 21 -21.58 9.17 -5.97
CA ILE A 21 -20.78 10.39 -5.87
C ILE A 21 -21.18 11.37 -6.97
N LYS A 22 -21.57 12.58 -6.58
CA LYS A 22 -21.90 13.68 -7.49
C LYS A 22 -20.66 14.40 -7.98
N HIS A 23 -19.76 14.71 -7.06
CA HIS A 23 -18.49 15.37 -7.32
C HIS A 23 -17.56 15.25 -6.10
N VAL A 24 -16.29 15.38 -6.33
CA VAL A 24 -15.32 15.61 -5.26
C VAL A 24 -15.06 17.10 -5.13
N VAL A 25 -14.95 17.59 -3.90
CA VAL A 25 -14.61 18.98 -3.59
C VAL A 25 -13.11 19.06 -3.39
N THR A 26 -12.45 19.98 -4.04
CA THR A 26 -11.01 20.17 -3.94
C THR A 26 -10.67 21.55 -3.41
N LYS A 27 -9.45 21.70 -2.91
CA LYS A 27 -9.01 22.92 -2.24
C LYS A 27 -8.93 24.13 -3.17
N ASN A 28 -8.50 23.92 -4.41
CA ASN A 28 -8.19 25.00 -5.35
C ASN A 28 -9.05 24.98 -6.62
N ASN A 29 -9.62 23.84 -7.00
CA ASN A 29 -10.39 23.66 -8.24
C ASN A 29 -11.90 23.45 -8.02
N ASP A 30 -12.38 23.69 -6.79
CA ASP A 30 -13.79 23.60 -6.41
C ASP A 30 -14.37 22.17 -6.62
N HIS A 31 -15.24 21.96 -7.59
CA HIS A 31 -15.97 20.73 -7.79
C HIS A 31 -15.52 19.97 -9.04
N ILE A 32 -14.97 18.76 -8.87
CA ILE A 32 -14.62 17.87 -9.99
C ILE A 32 -15.72 16.82 -10.13
N ARG A 33 -16.37 16.76 -11.28
CA ARG A 33 -17.46 15.86 -11.61
C ARG A 33 -16.97 14.71 -12.47
N GLY A 34 -17.68 13.58 -12.43
CA GLY A 34 -17.46 12.42 -13.27
C GLY A 34 -18.67 11.49 -13.22
N ASP A 35 -18.82 10.66 -14.23
CA ASP A 35 -19.87 9.62 -14.29
C ASP A 35 -19.43 8.40 -13.47
N ILE A 36 -18.13 8.08 -13.47
CA ILE A 36 -17.52 7.01 -12.67
C ILE A 36 -16.32 7.60 -11.93
N PHE A 37 -16.16 7.18 -10.69
CA PHE A 37 -15.03 7.53 -9.82
C PHE A 37 -14.21 6.28 -9.51
N VAL A 38 -12.89 6.37 -9.65
CA VAL A 38 -11.98 5.31 -9.24
C VAL A 38 -11.26 5.74 -7.97
N ASP A 39 -11.56 5.07 -6.87
CA ASP A 39 -10.91 5.37 -5.59
C ASP A 39 -9.53 4.71 -5.52
N CYS A 40 -8.48 5.51 -5.74
CA CYS A 40 -7.08 5.15 -5.56
C CYS A 40 -6.45 5.89 -4.37
N THR A 41 -7.26 6.27 -3.35
CA THR A 41 -6.79 7.10 -2.22
C THR A 41 -6.07 6.32 -1.13
N GLY A 42 -5.65 5.08 -1.43
CA GLY A 42 -4.89 4.25 -0.51
C GLY A 42 -5.70 3.82 0.72
N PHE A 43 -5.04 3.61 1.84
CA PHE A 43 -5.70 3.21 3.09
C PHE A 43 -6.74 4.22 3.61
N SER A 44 -6.73 5.46 3.11
CA SER A 44 -7.73 6.45 3.48
C SER A 44 -9.11 6.16 2.91
N ALA A 45 -9.20 5.44 1.79
CA ALA A 45 -10.41 4.98 1.11
C ALA A 45 -11.52 6.04 1.11
N ARG A 46 -11.16 7.24 0.65
CA ARG A 46 -12.00 8.44 0.82
C ARG A 46 -13.35 8.35 0.14
N LEU A 47 -13.41 7.66 -0.99
CA LEU A 47 -14.63 7.57 -1.79
C LEU A 47 -15.42 6.33 -1.39
N ILE A 48 -14.81 5.15 -1.47
CA ILE A 48 -15.52 3.88 -1.29
C ILE A 48 -15.95 3.64 0.18
N GLU A 49 -15.09 3.99 1.15
CA GLU A 49 -15.41 3.80 2.57
C GLU A 49 -16.09 5.04 3.15
N LYS A 50 -15.38 6.19 3.11
CA LYS A 50 -15.84 7.37 3.87
C LYS A 50 -17.07 8.03 3.28
N ALA A 51 -17.21 8.03 1.94
CA ALA A 51 -18.35 8.66 1.29
C ALA A 51 -19.48 7.68 0.99
N LEU A 52 -19.19 6.42 0.66
CA LEU A 52 -20.20 5.42 0.28
C LEU A 52 -20.40 4.33 1.34
N ASP A 53 -19.71 4.40 2.47
CA ASP A 53 -19.89 3.52 3.64
C ASP A 53 -19.77 2.01 3.31
N VAL A 54 -18.84 1.65 2.42
CA VAL A 54 -18.56 0.25 2.12
C VAL A 54 -17.59 -0.31 3.15
N PRO A 55 -18.01 -1.27 3.98
CA PRO A 55 -17.17 -1.83 5.03
C PRO A 55 -16.03 -2.68 4.46
N MET A 56 -14.99 -2.83 5.28
CA MET A 56 -13.89 -3.76 5.05
C MET A 56 -14.19 -5.08 5.75
N GLU A 57 -13.99 -6.19 5.07
CA GLU A 57 -13.95 -7.52 5.67
C GLU A 57 -12.56 -7.75 6.24
N ASP A 58 -12.51 -8.07 7.51
CA ASP A 58 -11.27 -8.31 8.26
C ASP A 58 -10.71 -9.70 7.96
N ALA A 59 -9.45 -9.78 7.57
CA ALA A 59 -8.72 -11.02 7.33
C ALA A 59 -7.62 -11.29 8.38
N SER A 60 -7.54 -10.53 9.46
CA SER A 60 -6.50 -10.63 10.49
C SER A 60 -6.48 -11.98 11.20
N SER A 61 -7.61 -12.70 11.25
CA SER A 61 -7.66 -14.07 11.80
C SER A 61 -6.92 -15.13 10.97
N VAL A 62 -6.53 -14.79 9.74
CA VAL A 62 -5.80 -15.68 8.82
C VAL A 62 -4.44 -15.08 8.45
N LEU A 63 -4.38 -13.77 8.28
CA LEU A 63 -3.19 -13.01 7.93
C LEU A 63 -2.79 -12.13 9.12
N PHE A 64 -1.88 -12.63 9.93
CA PHE A 64 -1.55 -12.04 11.24
C PHE A 64 -0.68 -10.80 11.20
N SER A 65 0.02 -10.56 10.09
CA SER A 65 0.90 -9.40 9.95
C SER A 65 0.09 -8.11 9.84
N ASP A 66 0.44 -7.12 10.65
CA ASP A 66 -0.27 -5.83 10.74
C ASP A 66 0.69 -4.62 10.80
N SER A 67 1.99 -4.89 10.86
CA SER A 67 3.01 -3.88 11.08
C SER A 67 4.22 -4.14 10.17
N ALA A 68 4.89 -3.04 9.76
CA ALA A 68 6.15 -3.12 9.07
C ALA A 68 7.10 -2.00 9.52
N LEU A 69 8.37 -2.34 9.72
CA LEU A 69 9.47 -1.39 9.85
C LEU A 69 10.18 -1.30 8.51
N VAL A 70 10.52 -0.08 8.07
CA VAL A 70 11.15 0.12 6.76
C VAL A 70 12.41 0.96 6.87
N HIS A 71 13.43 0.58 6.11
CA HIS A 71 14.69 1.30 6.02
C HIS A 71 15.35 1.08 4.65
N GLN A 72 16.08 2.08 4.20
CA GLN A 72 16.96 1.96 3.03
C GLN A 72 18.40 1.90 3.53
N ILE A 73 19.17 0.91 3.08
CA ILE A 73 20.55 0.73 3.49
C ILE A 73 21.47 0.75 2.27
N ALA A 74 22.64 1.40 2.41
CA ALA A 74 23.66 1.41 1.39
C ALA A 74 24.28 0.01 1.20
N TYR A 75 24.87 -0.23 0.04
CA TYR A 75 25.71 -1.40 -0.14
C TYR A 75 27.01 -1.25 0.67
N SER A 76 27.46 -2.35 1.27
CA SER A 76 28.74 -2.39 2.00
C SER A 76 29.95 -2.30 1.06
N ASP A 77 29.76 -2.67 -0.21
CA ASP A 77 30.73 -2.58 -1.30
C ASP A 77 29.98 -2.16 -2.56
N GLU A 78 30.47 -1.10 -3.25
CA GLU A 78 29.88 -0.57 -4.49
C GLU A 78 29.91 -1.56 -5.66
N HIS A 79 30.77 -2.58 -5.59
CA HIS A 79 30.86 -3.65 -6.58
C HIS A 79 30.07 -4.91 -6.18
N GLN A 80 29.33 -4.87 -5.08
CA GLN A 80 28.52 -6.00 -4.63
C GLN A 80 27.48 -6.35 -5.70
N PRO A 81 27.34 -7.64 -6.07
CA PRO A 81 26.31 -8.08 -7.00
C PRO A 81 24.90 -7.73 -6.49
N ILE A 82 24.08 -7.16 -7.35
CA ILE A 82 22.69 -6.85 -7.06
C ILE A 82 21.85 -8.11 -7.31
N ALA A 83 21.12 -8.57 -6.30
CA ALA A 83 20.19 -9.66 -6.47
C ALA A 83 19.05 -9.23 -7.43
N CYS A 84 18.74 -10.06 -8.42
CA CYS A 84 17.66 -9.83 -9.39
C CYS A 84 16.27 -10.25 -8.87
N HIS A 85 16.18 -10.59 -7.60
CA HIS A 85 14.97 -11.03 -6.92
C HIS A 85 14.93 -10.43 -5.51
N THR A 86 13.74 -10.39 -4.91
CA THR A 86 13.58 -10.05 -3.50
C THR A 86 14.11 -11.19 -2.63
N LEU A 87 14.97 -10.87 -1.70
CA LEU A 87 15.34 -11.81 -0.63
C LEU A 87 14.27 -11.72 0.46
N SER A 88 13.64 -12.84 0.76
CA SER A 88 12.65 -12.97 1.84
C SER A 88 13.23 -13.84 2.94
N THR A 89 13.49 -13.25 4.10
CA THR A 89 14.12 -13.91 5.23
C THR A 89 13.13 -14.07 6.37
N ALA A 90 12.77 -15.31 6.69
CA ALA A 90 11.84 -15.63 7.80
C ALA A 90 12.41 -15.14 9.14
N GLN A 91 11.53 -14.63 9.98
CA GLN A 91 11.78 -14.25 11.37
C GLN A 91 10.75 -14.91 12.27
N GLU A 92 10.93 -14.83 13.58
CA GLU A 92 10.06 -15.49 14.56
C GLU A 92 8.60 -15.05 14.48
N ALA A 93 8.35 -13.76 14.28
CA ALA A 93 7.01 -13.18 14.21
C ALA A 93 6.66 -12.56 12.84
N GLY A 94 7.41 -12.91 11.79
CA GLY A 94 7.19 -12.34 10.46
C GLY A 94 8.33 -12.64 9.49
N TRP A 95 8.65 -11.70 8.61
CA TRP A 95 9.70 -11.87 7.61
C TRP A 95 10.27 -10.54 7.13
N ILE A 96 11.52 -10.55 6.68
CA ILE A 96 12.20 -9.38 6.17
C ILE A 96 12.28 -9.48 4.64
N TRP A 97 11.83 -8.41 3.93
CA TRP A 97 12.15 -8.25 2.52
C TRP A 97 13.43 -7.45 2.35
N ASP A 98 14.16 -7.76 1.30
CA ASP A 98 15.37 -7.06 0.91
C ASP A 98 15.47 -7.02 -0.62
N ILE A 99 15.33 -5.83 -1.16
CA ILE A 99 15.27 -5.57 -2.60
C ILE A 99 16.52 -4.80 -3.02
N GLY A 100 17.31 -5.40 -3.91
CA GLY A 100 18.46 -4.75 -4.52
C GLY A 100 18.03 -3.68 -5.53
N LEU A 101 18.44 -2.44 -5.29
CA LEU A 101 18.33 -1.31 -6.21
C LEU A 101 19.72 -0.90 -6.69
N GLN A 102 19.81 -0.05 -7.69
CA GLN A 102 21.10 0.32 -8.30
C GLN A 102 22.12 0.93 -7.32
N ASN A 103 21.67 1.67 -6.33
CA ASN A 103 22.53 2.44 -5.41
C ASN A 103 22.27 2.15 -3.92
N ARG A 104 21.34 1.27 -3.59
CA ARG A 104 20.95 0.94 -2.22
C ARG A 104 20.13 -0.35 -2.18
N ARG A 105 19.83 -0.80 -1.00
CA ARG A 105 18.86 -1.88 -0.76
C ARG A 105 17.63 -1.29 -0.07
N GLY A 106 16.44 -1.61 -0.57
CA GLY A 106 15.18 -1.33 0.08
C GLY A 106 14.80 -2.49 0.98
N THR A 107 14.82 -2.27 2.28
CA THR A 107 14.58 -3.33 3.27
C THR A 107 13.39 -3.02 4.15
N GLY A 108 12.75 -4.05 4.68
CA GLY A 108 11.75 -3.88 5.73
C GLY A 108 11.38 -5.19 6.38
N TYR A 109 10.90 -5.08 7.59
CA TYR A 109 10.46 -6.19 8.43
C TYR A 109 8.95 -6.12 8.62
N VAL A 110 8.24 -7.09 8.04
CA VAL A 110 6.80 -7.33 8.27
C VAL A 110 6.66 -8.25 9.47
N TYR A 111 5.83 -7.87 10.43
CA TYR A 111 5.60 -8.66 11.63
C TYR A 111 4.17 -8.51 12.16
N SER A 112 3.80 -9.43 13.05
CA SER A 112 2.55 -9.36 13.80
C SER A 112 2.79 -8.69 15.14
N SER A 113 2.08 -7.60 15.42
CA SER A 113 2.16 -6.91 16.70
C SER A 113 1.55 -7.72 17.86
N GLU A 114 0.79 -8.78 17.55
CA GLU A 114 0.29 -9.73 18.54
C GLU A 114 1.40 -10.62 19.11
N PHE A 115 2.38 -10.99 18.28
CA PHE A 115 3.44 -11.95 18.65
C PHE A 115 4.78 -11.30 18.98
N GLN A 116 4.97 -10.03 18.60
CA GLN A 116 6.23 -9.34 18.85
C GLN A 116 5.98 -7.85 19.09
N SER A 117 6.59 -7.30 20.14
CA SER A 117 6.55 -5.87 20.42
C SER A 117 7.36 -5.06 19.40
N ASP A 118 7.07 -3.77 19.28
CA ASP A 118 7.80 -2.85 18.40
C ASP A 118 9.29 -2.75 18.73
N ASP A 119 9.64 -2.83 20.01
CA ASP A 119 11.04 -2.80 20.47
C ASP A 119 11.78 -4.07 20.05
N GLU A 120 11.19 -5.24 20.20
CA GLU A 120 11.76 -6.51 19.76
C GLU A 120 11.87 -6.56 18.23
N ALA A 121 10.84 -6.08 17.52
CA ALA A 121 10.85 -5.98 16.07
C ALA A 121 11.97 -5.04 15.58
N THR A 122 12.17 -3.93 16.28
CA THR A 122 13.28 -3.00 16.02
C THR A 122 14.64 -3.67 16.19
N GLN A 123 14.82 -4.44 17.27
CA GLN A 123 16.06 -5.18 17.51
C GLN A 123 16.31 -6.26 16.45
N THR A 124 15.28 -7.02 16.09
CA THR A 124 15.35 -8.06 15.04
C THR A 124 15.77 -7.43 13.71
N PHE A 125 15.10 -6.32 13.32
CA PHE A 125 15.40 -5.64 12.07
C PHE A 125 16.80 -5.02 12.07
N MET A 126 17.20 -4.42 13.18
CA MET A 126 18.54 -3.84 13.37
C MET A 126 19.63 -4.90 13.25
N ALA A 127 19.43 -6.09 13.85
CA ALA A 127 20.36 -7.21 13.74
C ALA A 127 20.53 -7.66 12.28
N TYR A 128 19.43 -7.74 11.52
CA TYR A 128 19.48 -8.06 10.09
C TYR A 128 20.28 -7.00 9.32
N LEU A 129 19.97 -5.72 9.49
CA LEU A 129 20.64 -4.62 8.79
C LEU A 129 22.15 -4.62 9.08
N LYS A 130 22.56 -4.87 10.32
CA LYS A 130 23.97 -5.00 10.72
C LYS A 130 24.66 -6.22 10.09
N SER A 131 23.93 -7.28 9.83
CA SER A 131 24.49 -8.47 9.18
C SER A 131 24.82 -8.21 7.69
N ILE A 132 24.08 -7.32 7.03
CA ILE A 132 24.28 -7.01 5.61
C ILE A 132 25.19 -5.80 5.36
N ASN A 133 25.27 -4.87 6.30
CA ASN A 133 26.24 -3.77 6.30
C ASN A 133 26.67 -3.42 7.73
N PRO A 134 27.73 -4.04 8.27
CA PRO A 134 28.19 -3.80 9.64
C PRO A 134 28.61 -2.37 9.93
N ASN A 135 29.04 -1.63 8.90
CA ASN A 135 29.60 -0.28 9.02
C ASN A 135 28.53 0.82 8.94
N GLU A 136 27.29 0.47 8.56
CA GLU A 136 26.19 1.45 8.47
C GLU A 136 25.84 1.99 9.85
N GLU A 137 25.71 3.30 9.96
CA GLU A 137 25.10 3.94 11.13
C GLU A 137 23.58 3.86 11.02
N LEU A 138 22.98 2.98 11.83
CA LEU A 138 21.54 2.81 11.84
C LEU A 138 20.87 3.81 12.79
N PRO A 139 19.67 4.30 12.42
CA PRO A 139 18.89 5.16 13.31
C PRO A 139 18.43 4.39 14.55
N SER A 140 18.16 5.08 15.64
CA SER A 140 17.60 4.49 16.86
C SER A 140 16.16 4.00 16.68
N THR A 141 15.44 4.54 15.69
CA THR A 141 14.05 4.18 15.36
C THR A 141 13.88 4.12 13.84
N PHE A 142 13.03 3.20 13.38
CA PHE A 142 12.68 3.04 11.99
C PHE A 142 11.29 3.62 11.70
N ARG A 143 11.02 3.98 10.45
CA ARG A 143 9.67 4.31 10.02
C ARG A 143 8.78 3.08 10.14
N LYS A 144 7.76 3.16 11.00
CA LYS A 144 6.74 2.14 11.14
C LYS A 144 5.55 2.44 10.23
N ILE A 145 5.03 1.39 9.60
CA ILE A 145 3.79 1.37 8.83
C ILE A 145 2.85 0.39 9.52
N ASN A 146 1.71 0.88 9.99
CA ASN A 146 0.62 0.03 10.47
C ASN A 146 -0.41 -0.13 9.35
N TYR A 147 -0.95 -1.32 9.20
CA TYR A 147 -1.98 -1.60 8.22
C TYR A 147 -2.97 -2.63 8.75
N LYS A 148 -4.14 -2.68 8.12
CA LYS A 148 -5.13 -3.71 8.39
C LYS A 148 -5.18 -4.65 7.21
N THR A 149 -5.12 -5.96 7.47
CA THR A 149 -5.33 -6.99 6.46
C THR A 149 -6.83 -7.19 6.25
N GLY A 150 -7.25 -7.11 5.01
CA GLY A 150 -8.65 -7.24 4.66
C GLY A 150 -8.96 -6.68 3.27
N TYR A 151 -10.20 -6.77 2.88
CA TYR A 151 -10.67 -6.33 1.56
C TYR A 151 -12.07 -5.72 1.66
N ARG A 152 -12.43 -4.85 0.72
CA ARG A 152 -13.79 -4.27 0.70
C ARG A 152 -14.82 -5.34 0.40
N LYS A 153 -15.92 -5.32 1.15
CA LYS A 153 -17.08 -6.20 0.94
C LYS A 153 -17.61 -6.07 -0.50
N ARG A 154 -17.55 -4.87 -1.06
CA ARG A 154 -17.87 -4.57 -2.46
C ARG A 154 -16.77 -3.66 -3.03
N PHE A 155 -16.13 -4.09 -4.11
CA PHE A 155 -15.12 -3.30 -4.81
C PHE A 155 -15.72 -2.21 -5.71
N TRP A 156 -16.97 -2.40 -6.10
CA TRP A 156 -17.77 -1.45 -6.88
C TRP A 156 -19.07 -1.16 -6.15
N GLU A 157 -19.29 0.08 -5.82
CA GLU A 157 -20.52 0.57 -5.19
C GLU A 157 -21.04 1.78 -5.96
N LYS A 158 -22.27 1.68 -6.49
CA LYS A 158 -22.88 2.71 -7.31
C LYS A 158 -21.96 3.14 -8.49
N ASN A 159 -21.48 4.36 -8.49
CA ASN A 159 -20.56 4.89 -9.50
C ASN A 159 -19.10 4.98 -9.01
N CYS A 160 -18.72 4.25 -7.98
CA CYS A 160 -17.35 4.25 -7.45
C CYS A 160 -16.75 2.85 -7.46
N VAL A 161 -15.53 2.74 -7.97
CA VAL A 161 -14.71 1.51 -7.96
C VAL A 161 -13.46 1.75 -7.13
N ALA A 162 -13.21 0.87 -6.17
CA ALA A 162 -11.98 0.90 -5.38
C ALA A 162 -10.88 0.07 -6.05
N ILE A 163 -9.68 0.66 -6.23
CA ILE A 163 -8.50 -0.02 -6.76
C ILE A 163 -7.29 0.27 -5.87
N GLY A 164 -6.46 -0.73 -5.64
CA GLY A 164 -5.30 -0.64 -4.78
C GLY A 164 -5.64 -0.72 -3.30
N LEU A 165 -4.93 -0.01 -2.45
CA LEU A 165 -5.10 -0.08 -0.99
C LEU A 165 -6.47 0.41 -0.50
N SER A 166 -7.21 1.16 -1.30
CA SER A 166 -8.61 1.52 -1.01
C SER A 166 -9.54 0.30 -1.13
N SER A 167 -9.21 -0.65 -1.99
CA SER A 167 -9.95 -1.91 -2.14
C SER A 167 -9.59 -2.95 -1.08
N GLY A 168 -8.40 -2.87 -0.50
CA GLY A 168 -7.92 -3.77 0.54
C GLY A 168 -6.42 -4.00 0.48
N PHE A 169 -5.93 -4.71 1.48
CA PHE A 169 -4.54 -5.13 1.55
C PHE A 169 -4.49 -6.47 2.29
N LEU A 170 -3.88 -7.47 1.69
CA LEU A 170 -3.83 -8.80 2.27
C LEU A 170 -2.46 -9.10 2.87
N GLU A 171 -1.44 -9.20 2.04
CA GLU A 171 -0.10 -9.59 2.46
C GLU A 171 0.94 -9.02 1.49
N PRO A 172 2.06 -8.44 1.98
CA PRO A 172 3.11 -7.92 1.08
C PRO A 172 3.98 -9.01 0.42
N LEU A 173 3.90 -10.26 0.88
CA LEU A 173 4.64 -11.38 0.30
C LEU A 173 4.25 -11.56 -1.18
N GLU A 174 5.24 -11.85 -2.03
CA GLU A 174 5.07 -12.04 -3.49
C GLU A 174 4.52 -10.79 -4.24
N ALA A 175 4.45 -9.63 -3.58
CA ALA A 175 3.92 -8.40 -4.16
C ALA A 175 2.52 -8.57 -4.82
N SER A 176 1.70 -9.49 -4.30
CA SER A 176 0.36 -9.84 -4.83
C SER A 176 -0.55 -8.61 -5.01
N SER A 177 -0.38 -7.59 -4.18
CA SER A 177 -1.14 -6.34 -4.30
C SER A 177 -0.90 -5.62 -5.63
N LEU A 178 0.32 -5.67 -6.19
CA LEU A 178 0.60 -5.05 -7.51
C LEU A 178 -0.14 -5.77 -8.63
N MET A 179 -0.15 -7.11 -8.60
CA MET A 179 -0.92 -7.90 -9.57
C MET A 179 -2.42 -7.60 -9.47
N LEU A 180 -2.96 -7.50 -8.24
CA LEU A 180 -4.38 -7.18 -8.04
C LEU A 180 -4.73 -5.77 -8.55
N ILE A 181 -3.86 -4.79 -8.38
CA ILE A 181 -4.03 -3.42 -8.92
C ILE A 181 -4.07 -3.48 -10.45
N GLU A 182 -3.09 -4.13 -11.07
CA GLU A 182 -3.01 -4.26 -12.52
C GLU A 182 -4.24 -4.95 -13.11
N GLN A 183 -4.61 -6.11 -12.57
CA GLN A 183 -5.77 -6.87 -13.02
C GLN A 183 -7.07 -6.09 -12.81
N SER A 184 -7.23 -5.39 -11.69
CA SER A 184 -8.40 -4.56 -11.44
C SER A 184 -8.51 -3.41 -12.44
N ALA A 185 -7.39 -2.76 -12.77
CA ALA A 185 -7.37 -1.68 -13.74
C ALA A 185 -7.69 -2.18 -15.17
N ILE A 186 -7.14 -3.33 -15.56
CA ILE A 186 -7.43 -3.98 -16.87
C ILE A 186 -8.91 -4.33 -16.95
N GLN A 187 -9.44 -5.04 -15.95
CA GLN A 187 -10.85 -5.44 -15.93
C GLN A 187 -11.80 -4.24 -15.97
N LEU A 188 -11.48 -3.18 -15.21
CA LEU A 188 -12.29 -1.96 -15.27
C LEU A 188 -12.29 -1.36 -16.67
N ALA A 189 -11.12 -1.23 -17.32
CA ALA A 189 -11.00 -0.69 -18.67
C ALA A 189 -11.74 -1.52 -19.71
N GLU A 190 -11.74 -2.85 -19.57
CA GLU A 190 -12.45 -3.78 -20.47
C GLU A 190 -13.98 -3.76 -20.28
N GLN A 191 -14.44 -3.48 -19.05
CA GLN A 191 -15.88 -3.44 -18.72
C GLN A 191 -16.52 -2.08 -19.00
N LEU A 192 -15.73 -1.02 -19.08
CA LEU A 192 -16.27 0.29 -19.44
C LEU A 192 -16.70 0.28 -20.90
N PRO A 193 -17.92 0.74 -21.21
CA PRO A 193 -18.38 0.82 -22.60
C PRO A 193 -17.48 1.75 -23.41
N ALA A 194 -17.12 1.31 -24.60
CA ALA A 194 -16.48 2.19 -25.58
C ALA A 194 -17.54 3.19 -26.09
N TYR A 195 -17.37 4.47 -25.77
CA TYR A 195 -18.16 5.57 -26.29
C TYR A 195 -17.43 6.23 -27.46
#